data_839309927ca154533d69ae07ff96a490
#
_entry.id   839309927ca154533d69ae07ff96a490
#
_cell.length_a   1.000
_cell.length_b   1.000
_cell.length_c   1.000
_cell.angle_alpha   90.00
_cell.angle_beta   90.00
_cell.angle_gamma   90.00
#
_symmetry.space_group_name_H-M   'P 1'
#
loop_
_entity.id
_entity.type
_entity.pdbx_description
1 polymer ?
#
loop_
_entity_poly.entity_id
_entity_poly.type
_entity_poly.pdbx_seq_one_letter_code
_entity_poly.pdbx_strand_id
1 'polypeptide(L)'
;MTDLLRELDEARRRAGLSKTELARLADTQPASVRRLLSGNGHNPQVSTIARLAEVLGHEVRVVPSPGGRVASSERTNGEAHAAADDLMRLADCRFSTLLADPPWRFMNRTGKVAPEHRRLSRYDTMTTAEIRTLPVAEIVAEQAHLYLWVPNALIADGLAVMESWGFSYKSNLVWAKRRKDGGPDGRGVGFYFRNVTEIILFGVRGSMRTLPPGRRQVNIIETRKREHSRKPDEQYEIIEACSPGPYVELFARYSRPGWTSWGLEADDDVEPRAKRYAAYS
;
A
#
# COMPACT_ATOMS: atom_id res chain seq x y z
N MET A 1 -7.31 -25.94 9.88
CA MET A 1 -6.90 -26.75 8.69
C MET A 1 -8.00 -26.57 7.67
N THR A 2 -7.70 -26.17 6.44
CA THR A 2 -8.71 -26.06 5.38
C THR A 2 -9.29 -27.44 5.06
N ASP A 3 -10.54 -27.53 4.64
CA ASP A 3 -11.21 -28.80 4.32
C ASP A 3 -10.41 -29.61 3.30
N LEU A 4 -9.82 -28.97 2.30
CA LEU A 4 -8.94 -29.59 1.30
C LEU A 4 -7.75 -30.35 1.93
N LEU A 5 -7.06 -29.75 2.90
CA LEU A 5 -5.90 -30.38 3.54
C LEU A 5 -6.29 -31.56 4.44
N ARG A 6 -7.49 -31.52 5.02
CA ARG A 6 -8.06 -32.62 5.76
C ARG A 6 -8.39 -33.79 4.83
N GLU A 7 -9.03 -33.52 3.71
CA GLU A 7 -9.35 -34.53 2.67
C GLU A 7 -8.09 -35.20 2.13
N LEU A 8 -7.03 -34.44 1.86
CA LEU A 8 -5.74 -34.99 1.44
C LEU A 8 -5.10 -35.91 2.50
N ASP A 9 -5.15 -35.55 3.80
CA ASP A 9 -4.60 -36.41 4.86
C ASP A 9 -5.46 -37.68 5.07
N GLU A 10 -6.76 -37.58 4.88
CA GLU A 10 -7.66 -38.75 4.90
C GLU A 10 -7.40 -39.69 3.72
N ALA A 11 -7.23 -39.16 2.52
CA ALA A 11 -6.87 -39.91 1.33
C ALA A 11 -5.52 -40.64 1.49
N ARG A 12 -4.52 -39.91 2.02
CA ARG A 12 -3.21 -40.51 2.38
C ARG A 12 -3.35 -41.70 3.36
N ARG A 13 -4.13 -41.53 4.43
CA ARG A 13 -4.38 -42.58 5.43
C ARG A 13 -5.07 -43.78 4.80
N ARG A 14 -6.06 -43.58 3.94
CA ARG A 14 -6.74 -44.66 3.19
C ARG A 14 -5.80 -45.42 2.26
N ALA A 15 -4.83 -44.68 1.66
CA ALA A 15 -3.78 -45.31 0.84
C ALA A 15 -2.67 -45.98 1.63
N GLY A 16 -2.71 -45.97 2.99
CA GLY A 16 -1.69 -46.58 3.86
C GLY A 16 -0.32 -45.89 3.82
N LEU A 17 -0.22 -44.68 3.24
CA LEU A 17 1.06 -44.00 3.06
C LEU A 17 1.44 -43.18 4.31
N SER A 18 2.71 -43.26 4.70
CA SER A 18 3.28 -42.32 5.66
C SER A 18 3.43 -40.91 5.02
N LYS A 19 3.49 -39.85 5.83
CA LYS A 19 3.76 -38.50 5.32
C LYS A 19 5.10 -38.39 4.58
N THR A 20 6.07 -39.21 4.96
CA THR A 20 7.39 -39.27 4.34
C THR A 20 7.34 -39.96 2.99
N GLU A 21 6.61 -41.08 2.87
CA GLU A 21 6.41 -41.77 1.59
C GLU A 21 5.62 -40.93 0.59
N LEU A 22 4.54 -40.29 1.04
CA LEU A 22 3.79 -39.38 0.20
C LEU A 22 4.68 -38.25 -0.31
N ALA A 23 5.55 -37.69 0.54
CA ALA A 23 6.50 -36.64 0.12
C ALA A 23 7.48 -37.14 -0.96
N ARG A 24 8.02 -38.36 -0.79
CA ARG A 24 8.92 -38.99 -1.76
C ARG A 24 8.25 -39.26 -3.09
N LEU A 25 7.03 -39.79 -3.09
CA LEU A 25 6.26 -40.05 -4.31
C LEU A 25 5.85 -38.78 -5.05
N ALA A 26 5.58 -37.69 -4.32
CA ALA A 26 5.22 -36.41 -4.88
C ALA A 26 6.42 -35.48 -5.19
N ASP A 27 7.63 -36.01 -5.15
CA ASP A 27 8.88 -35.26 -5.37
C ASP A 27 8.91 -33.93 -4.57
N THR A 28 8.65 -34.03 -3.28
CA THR A 28 8.64 -32.88 -2.37
C THR A 28 9.33 -33.16 -1.04
N GLN A 29 9.63 -32.10 -0.29
CA GLN A 29 10.35 -32.21 0.97
C GLN A 29 9.46 -32.80 2.08
N PRO A 30 9.87 -33.86 2.80
CA PRO A 30 9.09 -34.49 3.89
C PRO A 30 8.67 -33.48 4.98
N ALA A 31 9.53 -32.51 5.30
CA ALA A 31 9.25 -31.46 6.28
C ALA A 31 8.08 -30.57 5.82
N SER A 32 7.98 -30.30 4.53
CA SER A 32 6.90 -29.50 3.93
C SER A 32 5.55 -30.24 4.03
N VAL A 33 5.53 -31.53 3.70
CA VAL A 33 4.30 -32.36 3.80
C VAL A 33 3.85 -32.53 5.26
N ARG A 34 4.80 -32.77 6.19
CA ARG A 34 4.47 -32.83 7.62
C ARG A 34 3.82 -31.54 8.11
N ARG A 35 4.39 -30.39 7.76
CA ARG A 35 3.90 -29.07 8.17
C ARG A 35 2.54 -28.79 7.55
N LEU A 36 2.37 -29.12 6.27
CA LEU A 36 1.14 -28.94 5.52
C LEU A 36 -0.02 -29.74 6.14
N LEU A 37 0.17 -31.04 6.33
CA LEU A 37 -0.86 -31.95 6.83
C LEU A 37 -1.04 -31.91 8.35
N SER A 38 -0.23 -31.17 9.10
CA SER A 38 -0.43 -30.92 10.53
C SER A 38 -1.22 -29.64 10.84
N GLY A 39 -1.65 -28.90 9.83
CA GLY A 39 -2.40 -27.67 10.01
C GLY A 39 -1.55 -26.44 10.37
N ASN A 40 -0.24 -26.59 10.54
CA ASN A 40 0.70 -25.50 10.87
C ASN A 40 1.36 -24.87 9.64
N GLY A 41 0.91 -25.24 8.44
CA GLY A 41 1.43 -24.72 7.19
C GLY A 41 0.75 -23.41 6.79
N HIS A 42 1.50 -22.33 6.77
CA HIS A 42 1.03 -21.06 6.22
C HIS A 42 1.23 -21.09 4.70
N ASN A 43 0.11 -20.99 3.97
CA ASN A 43 0.04 -20.74 2.53
C ASN A 43 0.81 -21.77 1.65
N PRO A 44 0.31 -23.02 1.51
CA PRO A 44 0.92 -24.01 0.64
C PRO A 44 0.83 -23.59 -0.83
N GLN A 45 1.86 -23.90 -1.62
CA GLN A 45 1.79 -23.69 -3.07
C GLN A 45 0.78 -24.66 -3.68
N VAL A 46 -0.07 -24.15 -4.58
CA VAL A 46 -1.08 -24.96 -5.30
C VAL A 46 -0.41 -26.14 -6.04
N SER A 47 0.78 -25.93 -6.61
CA SER A 47 1.57 -26.97 -7.25
C SER A 47 1.95 -28.12 -6.32
N THR A 48 2.25 -27.83 -5.06
CA THR A 48 2.53 -28.87 -4.05
C THR A 48 1.26 -29.67 -3.72
N ILE A 49 0.13 -28.97 -3.54
CA ILE A 49 -1.16 -29.61 -3.28
C ILE A 49 -1.56 -30.50 -4.46
N ALA A 50 -1.41 -30.02 -5.70
CA ALA A 50 -1.74 -30.77 -6.91
C ALA A 50 -0.91 -32.06 -7.03
N ARG A 51 0.41 -32.01 -6.80
CA ARG A 51 1.26 -33.23 -6.82
C ARG A 51 0.89 -34.25 -5.74
N LEU A 52 0.56 -33.76 -4.53
CA LEU A 52 0.11 -34.66 -3.45
C LEU A 52 -1.23 -35.32 -3.80
N ALA A 53 -2.15 -34.58 -4.39
CA ALA A 53 -3.44 -35.09 -4.86
C ALA A 53 -3.26 -36.12 -5.96
N GLU A 54 -2.42 -35.84 -6.95
CA GLU A 54 -2.11 -36.74 -8.07
C GLU A 54 -1.57 -38.09 -7.61
N VAL A 55 -0.60 -38.10 -6.68
CA VAL A 55 -0.06 -39.34 -6.07
C VAL A 55 -1.14 -40.14 -5.34
N LEU A 56 -2.15 -39.47 -4.81
CA LEU A 56 -3.27 -40.10 -4.10
C LEU A 56 -4.44 -40.45 -5.04
N GLY A 57 -4.28 -40.30 -6.38
CA GLY A 57 -5.32 -40.58 -7.37
C GLY A 57 -6.45 -39.56 -7.37
N HIS A 58 -6.18 -38.33 -6.91
CA HIS A 58 -7.15 -37.25 -6.83
C HIS A 58 -6.73 -36.08 -7.74
N GLU A 59 -7.71 -35.30 -8.18
CA GLU A 59 -7.49 -34.10 -8.97
C GLU A 59 -7.92 -32.87 -8.15
N VAL A 60 -7.10 -31.82 -8.17
CA VAL A 60 -7.48 -30.51 -7.59
C VAL A 60 -8.14 -29.67 -8.68
N ARG A 61 -9.43 -29.39 -8.51
CA ARG A 61 -10.20 -28.55 -9.42
C ARG A 61 -10.59 -27.24 -8.74
N VAL A 62 -10.48 -26.16 -9.50
CA VAL A 62 -11.08 -24.88 -9.13
C VAL A 62 -12.51 -24.90 -9.66
N VAL A 63 -13.48 -24.96 -8.75
CA VAL A 63 -14.89 -24.87 -9.10
C VAL A 63 -15.44 -23.51 -8.69
N PRO A 64 -16.32 -22.88 -9.51
CA PRO A 64 -17.01 -21.68 -9.11
C PRO A 64 -17.80 -21.93 -7.82
N SER A 65 -17.60 -21.13 -6.79
CA SER A 65 -18.43 -21.20 -5.59
C SER A 65 -19.83 -20.67 -5.91
N PRO A 66 -20.91 -21.36 -5.53
CA PRO A 66 -22.25 -20.79 -5.60
C PRO A 66 -22.27 -19.51 -4.74
N GLY A 67 -22.39 -18.35 -5.37
CA GLY A 67 -22.28 -17.04 -4.72
C GLY A 67 -20.86 -16.49 -4.58
N GLY A 68 -19.83 -17.22 -5.07
CA GLY A 68 -18.48 -16.72 -5.20
C GLY A 68 -18.42 -15.61 -6.24
N ARG A 69 -18.09 -14.40 -5.80
CA ARG A 69 -17.88 -13.26 -6.69
C ARG A 69 -16.59 -13.49 -7.48
N VAL A 70 -16.67 -13.61 -8.79
CA VAL A 70 -15.51 -13.54 -9.68
C VAL A 70 -14.99 -12.11 -9.61
N ALA A 71 -13.69 -11.94 -9.27
CA ALA A 71 -13.04 -10.65 -9.41
C ALA A 71 -12.88 -10.39 -10.92
N SER A 72 -13.87 -9.77 -11.53
CA SER A 72 -13.83 -9.33 -12.91
C SER A 72 -13.11 -7.98 -13.00
N SER A 73 -12.55 -7.67 -14.18
CA SER A 73 -12.04 -6.33 -14.49
C SER A 73 -13.12 -5.23 -14.36
N GLU A 74 -14.40 -5.63 -14.35
CA GLU A 74 -15.55 -4.75 -14.10
C GLU A 74 -15.64 -4.28 -12.63
N ARG A 75 -15.07 -5.03 -11.65
CA ARG A 75 -15.06 -4.60 -10.26
C ARG A 75 -14.08 -3.47 -9.96
N THR A 76 -12.90 -3.51 -10.56
CA THR A 76 -11.91 -2.44 -10.44
C THR A 76 -12.45 -1.12 -10.99
N ASN A 77 -13.21 -1.18 -12.10
CA ASN A 77 -13.86 0.01 -12.64
C ASN A 77 -14.99 0.52 -11.73
N GLY A 78 -15.79 -0.35 -11.13
CA GLY A 78 -16.88 0.02 -10.22
C GLY A 78 -16.37 0.69 -8.92
N GLU A 79 -15.32 0.17 -8.35
CA GLU A 79 -14.71 0.74 -7.12
C GLU A 79 -14.01 2.07 -7.40
N ALA A 80 -13.32 2.20 -8.54
CA ALA A 80 -12.71 3.45 -8.96
C ALA A 80 -13.77 4.54 -9.27
N HIS A 81 -14.90 4.18 -9.87
CA HIS A 81 -16.03 5.10 -10.08
C HIS A 81 -16.65 5.52 -8.74
N ALA A 82 -16.88 4.58 -7.82
CA ALA A 82 -17.42 4.92 -6.50
C ALA A 82 -16.49 5.86 -5.71
N ALA A 83 -15.18 5.65 -5.79
CA ALA A 83 -14.20 6.54 -5.18
C ALA A 83 -14.19 7.93 -5.85
N ALA A 84 -14.33 7.99 -7.17
CA ALA A 84 -14.43 9.25 -7.89
C ALA A 84 -15.70 10.03 -7.53
N ASP A 85 -16.85 9.34 -7.47
CA ASP A 85 -18.14 9.93 -7.09
C ASP A 85 -18.11 10.42 -5.64
N ASP A 86 -17.45 9.69 -4.74
CA ASP A 86 -17.30 10.10 -3.35
C ASP A 86 -16.38 11.34 -3.23
N LEU A 87 -15.27 11.37 -3.97
CA LEU A 87 -14.39 12.54 -4.02
C LEU A 87 -15.12 13.79 -4.53
N MET A 88 -16.04 13.63 -5.49
CA MET A 88 -16.82 14.75 -6.05
C MET A 88 -17.75 15.43 -5.04
N ARG A 89 -18.04 14.81 -3.89
CA ARG A 89 -18.74 15.49 -2.77
C ARG A 89 -17.96 16.69 -2.22
N LEU A 90 -16.65 16.73 -2.49
CA LEU A 90 -15.77 17.83 -2.12
C LEU A 90 -15.61 18.88 -3.23
N ALA A 91 -16.32 18.78 -4.35
CA ALA A 91 -16.15 19.65 -5.52
C ALA A 91 -16.42 21.15 -5.24
N ASP A 92 -17.25 21.45 -4.24
CA ASP A 92 -17.54 22.82 -3.81
C ASP A 92 -16.42 23.43 -2.93
N CYS A 93 -15.49 22.59 -2.45
CA CYS A 93 -14.43 22.96 -1.53
C CYS A 93 -13.21 23.38 -2.26
N ARG A 94 -12.85 24.33 -2.84
CA ARG A 94 -11.62 24.64 -3.61
C ARG A 94 -10.36 24.63 -2.74
N PHE A 95 -9.71 23.47 -2.59
CA PHE A 95 -8.53 23.32 -1.76
C PHE A 95 -7.27 23.94 -2.40
N SER A 96 -6.52 24.69 -1.61
CA SER A 96 -5.24 25.30 -2.06
C SER A 96 -4.05 24.39 -1.76
N THR A 97 -4.21 23.39 -0.90
CA THR A 97 -3.12 22.45 -0.56
C THR A 97 -3.66 21.05 -0.39
N LEU A 98 -3.05 20.11 -1.12
CA LEU A 98 -3.34 18.70 -1.09
C LEU A 98 -2.16 17.91 -0.54
N LEU A 99 -2.43 16.99 0.36
CA LEU A 99 -1.56 15.87 0.72
C LEU A 99 -2.23 14.59 0.25
N ALA A 100 -1.49 13.68 -0.39
CA ALA A 100 -2.02 12.40 -0.83
C ALA A 100 -1.03 11.26 -0.59
N ASP A 101 -1.52 10.13 -0.04
CA ASP A 101 -0.77 8.88 0.14
C ASP A 101 -1.53 7.72 -0.51
N PRO A 102 -1.58 7.64 -1.85
CA PRO A 102 -2.36 6.62 -2.54
C PRO A 102 -1.93 5.19 -2.15
N PRO A 103 -2.85 4.24 -2.10
CA PRO A 103 -2.55 2.83 -1.84
C PRO A 103 -1.96 2.16 -3.09
N TRP A 104 -0.74 2.53 -3.45
CA TRP A 104 -0.05 2.09 -4.65
C TRP A 104 0.00 0.57 -4.79
N ARG A 105 -0.43 0.06 -5.95
CA ARG A 105 -0.26 -1.36 -6.30
C ARG A 105 1.12 -1.59 -6.92
N PHE A 106 1.91 -2.43 -6.26
CA PHE A 106 3.20 -2.85 -6.80
C PHE A 106 3.02 -4.05 -7.73
N MET A 107 3.34 -3.88 -9.02
CA MET A 107 3.40 -4.96 -9.98
C MET A 107 4.81 -5.55 -10.00
N ASN A 108 4.99 -6.75 -9.49
CA ASN A 108 6.28 -7.42 -9.51
C ASN A 108 6.41 -8.30 -10.77
N ARG A 109 7.36 -8.01 -11.66
CA ARG A 109 7.58 -8.75 -12.91
C ARG A 109 7.95 -10.24 -12.70
N THR A 110 8.33 -10.63 -11.50
CA THR A 110 8.80 -12.00 -11.18
C THR A 110 7.76 -12.86 -10.45
N GLY A 111 6.55 -12.34 -10.20
CA GLY A 111 5.50 -13.08 -9.47
C GLY A 111 5.85 -13.38 -8.00
N LYS A 112 7.06 -13.08 -7.53
CA LYS A 112 7.41 -13.21 -6.12
C LYS A 112 6.89 -12.01 -5.37
N VAL A 113 5.86 -12.22 -4.57
CA VAL A 113 5.33 -11.22 -3.65
C VAL A 113 6.42 -10.88 -2.63
N ALA A 114 6.93 -9.65 -2.68
CA ALA A 114 7.86 -9.17 -1.66
C ALA A 114 7.19 -9.27 -0.26
N PRO A 115 7.96 -9.48 0.83
CA PRO A 115 7.39 -9.60 2.18
C PRO A 115 6.49 -8.42 2.58
N GLU A 116 6.69 -7.26 1.99
CA GLU A 116 5.86 -6.06 2.16
C GLU A 116 4.45 -6.25 1.58
N HIS A 117 4.27 -7.00 0.50
CA HIS A 117 2.96 -7.28 -0.10
C HIS A 117 2.06 -8.16 0.77
N ARG A 118 2.60 -8.99 1.66
CA ARG A 118 1.78 -9.72 2.65
C ARG A 118 1.12 -8.80 3.67
N ARG A 119 1.61 -7.56 3.79
CA ARG A 119 1.06 -6.53 4.68
C ARG A 119 0.03 -5.65 3.98
N LEU A 120 0.15 -5.51 2.66
CA LEU A 120 -0.81 -4.79 1.82
C LEU A 120 -2.12 -5.57 1.57
N SER A 121 -2.17 -6.87 1.92
CA SER A 121 -3.40 -7.68 1.81
C SER A 121 -4.54 -7.23 2.73
N ARG A 122 -4.34 -6.21 3.54
CA ARG A 122 -5.38 -5.60 4.39
C ARG A 122 -6.09 -4.41 3.74
N TYR A 123 -5.53 -3.83 2.67
CA TYR A 123 -6.07 -2.66 2.00
C TYR A 123 -6.20 -2.95 0.52
N ASP A 124 -7.31 -2.55 -0.07
CA ASP A 124 -7.49 -2.60 -1.51
C ASP A 124 -6.51 -1.61 -2.15
N THR A 125 -5.56 -2.15 -2.92
CA THR A 125 -4.56 -1.32 -3.61
C THR A 125 -5.12 -0.84 -4.93
N MET A 126 -4.79 0.40 -5.32
CA MET A 126 -5.15 0.99 -6.60
C MET A 126 -3.99 0.90 -7.60
N THR A 127 -4.32 0.64 -8.85
CA THR A 127 -3.36 0.77 -9.96
C THR A 127 -3.05 2.25 -10.22
N THR A 128 -1.91 2.54 -10.84
CA THR A 128 -1.57 3.91 -11.27
C THR A 128 -2.65 4.49 -12.18
N ALA A 129 -3.28 3.66 -13.03
CA ALA A 129 -4.37 4.10 -13.92
C ALA A 129 -5.60 4.55 -13.12
N GLU A 130 -6.02 3.78 -12.12
CA GLU A 130 -7.15 4.14 -11.24
C GLU A 130 -6.87 5.41 -10.45
N ILE A 131 -5.66 5.56 -9.90
CA ILE A 131 -5.27 6.79 -9.17
C ILE A 131 -5.32 8.02 -10.10
N ARG A 132 -4.85 7.89 -11.33
CA ARG A 132 -4.86 8.97 -12.33
C ARG A 132 -6.25 9.43 -12.74
N THR A 133 -7.25 8.53 -12.68
CA THR A 133 -8.64 8.87 -13.08
C THR A 133 -9.42 9.58 -11.97
N LEU A 134 -8.89 9.70 -10.76
CA LEU A 134 -9.56 10.46 -9.71
C LEU A 134 -9.70 11.94 -10.10
N PRO A 135 -10.89 12.55 -9.96
CA PRO A 135 -11.18 13.91 -10.38
C PRO A 135 -10.61 14.97 -9.42
N VAL A 136 -9.32 14.84 -9.09
CA VAL A 136 -8.64 15.76 -8.16
C VAL A 136 -8.65 17.19 -8.67
N ALA A 137 -8.58 17.37 -9.98
CA ALA A 137 -8.63 18.70 -10.60
C ALA A 137 -9.91 19.48 -10.26
N GLU A 138 -11.01 18.78 -9.95
CA GLU A 138 -12.32 19.39 -9.67
C GLU A 138 -12.47 19.91 -8.25
N ILE A 139 -11.67 19.41 -7.31
CA ILE A 139 -11.71 19.79 -5.90
C ILE A 139 -10.64 20.82 -5.52
N VAL A 140 -9.70 21.14 -6.43
CA VAL A 140 -8.60 22.05 -6.13
C VAL A 140 -8.82 23.44 -6.72
N ALA A 141 -8.21 24.44 -6.08
CA ALA A 141 -8.18 25.81 -6.57
C ALA A 141 -7.33 25.92 -7.86
N GLU A 142 -7.50 27.01 -8.62
CA GLU A 142 -6.67 27.30 -9.79
C GLU A 142 -5.18 27.43 -9.44
N GLN A 143 -4.90 27.86 -8.21
CA GLN A 143 -3.56 27.91 -7.65
C GLN A 143 -3.49 27.00 -6.42
N ALA A 144 -2.70 25.95 -6.53
CA ALA A 144 -2.63 24.95 -5.47
C ALA A 144 -1.25 24.27 -5.41
N HIS A 145 -0.95 23.72 -4.23
CA HIS A 145 0.19 22.86 -3.98
C HIS A 145 -0.26 21.40 -3.79
N LEU A 146 0.52 20.46 -4.31
CA LEU A 146 0.35 19.03 -4.12
C LEU A 146 1.58 18.44 -3.45
N TYR A 147 1.36 17.67 -2.41
CA TYR A 147 2.33 16.83 -1.73
C TYR A 147 1.91 15.37 -1.92
N LEU A 148 2.58 14.64 -2.80
CA LEU A 148 2.22 13.28 -3.20
C LEU A 148 3.26 12.28 -2.69
N TRP A 149 2.88 11.42 -1.76
CA TRP A 149 3.71 10.30 -1.33
C TRP A 149 3.84 9.26 -2.44
N VAL A 150 5.08 8.94 -2.77
CA VAL A 150 5.38 7.98 -3.84
C VAL A 150 6.49 7.01 -3.37
N PRO A 151 6.28 5.71 -3.52
CA PRO A 151 7.35 4.73 -3.31
C PRO A 151 8.50 4.97 -4.27
N ASN A 152 9.75 4.78 -3.82
CA ASN A 152 10.94 5.01 -4.63
C ASN A 152 10.92 4.28 -5.99
N ALA A 153 10.30 3.10 -6.04
CA ALA A 153 10.20 2.31 -7.27
C ALA A 153 9.16 2.83 -8.27
N LEU A 154 8.25 3.73 -7.84
CA LEU A 154 7.11 4.23 -8.61
C LEU A 154 7.20 5.74 -8.89
N ILE A 155 8.40 6.33 -8.88
CA ILE A 155 8.57 7.78 -9.09
C ILE A 155 7.99 8.20 -10.45
N ALA A 156 8.21 7.43 -11.51
CA ALA A 156 7.66 7.72 -12.85
C ALA A 156 6.12 7.70 -12.84
N ASP A 157 5.52 6.73 -12.13
CA ASP A 157 4.07 6.65 -11.94
C ASP A 157 3.55 7.85 -11.14
N GLY A 158 4.25 8.23 -10.07
CA GLY A 158 3.91 9.40 -9.28
C GLY A 158 3.93 10.70 -10.08
N LEU A 159 4.90 10.90 -10.96
CA LEU A 159 4.94 12.04 -11.88
C LEU A 159 3.76 12.03 -12.86
N ALA A 160 3.40 10.85 -13.39
CA ALA A 160 2.25 10.71 -14.28
C ALA A 160 0.92 10.97 -13.57
N VAL A 161 0.77 10.57 -12.31
CA VAL A 161 -0.39 10.91 -11.47
C VAL A 161 -0.46 12.40 -11.24
N MET A 162 0.65 13.02 -10.83
CA MET A 162 0.72 14.46 -10.59
C MET A 162 0.30 15.26 -11.82
N GLU A 163 0.78 14.89 -12.99
CA GLU A 163 0.42 15.53 -14.26
C GLU A 163 -1.07 15.35 -14.57
N SER A 164 -1.63 14.14 -14.41
CA SER A 164 -3.05 13.89 -14.66
C SER A 164 -3.99 14.66 -13.71
N TRP A 165 -3.52 15.00 -12.51
CA TRP A 165 -4.25 15.84 -11.54
C TRP A 165 -4.06 17.35 -11.80
N GLY A 166 -3.33 17.73 -12.85
CA GLY A 166 -3.13 19.13 -13.28
C GLY A 166 -2.03 19.87 -12.53
N PHE A 167 -1.06 19.14 -11.95
CA PHE A 167 0.09 19.72 -11.25
C PHE A 167 1.39 19.52 -12.01
N SER A 168 2.25 20.53 -11.99
CA SER A 168 3.62 20.45 -12.51
C SER A 168 4.59 20.16 -11.38
N TYR A 169 5.41 19.14 -11.52
CA TYR A 169 6.48 18.83 -10.57
C TYR A 169 7.46 20.00 -10.42
N LYS A 170 7.83 20.33 -9.19
CA LYS A 170 8.78 21.41 -8.88
C LYS A 170 9.92 20.96 -7.97
N SER A 171 9.66 20.09 -6.99
CA SER A 171 10.64 19.67 -5.99
C SER A 171 10.17 18.38 -5.31
N ASN A 172 10.89 17.96 -4.29
CA ASN A 172 10.47 16.85 -3.44
C ASN A 172 10.88 17.10 -1.99
N LEU A 173 10.24 16.36 -1.07
CA LEU A 173 10.69 16.17 0.30
C LEU A 173 11.07 14.70 0.47
N VAL A 174 12.16 14.43 1.16
CA VAL A 174 12.64 13.07 1.42
C VAL A 174 12.50 12.77 2.90
N TRP A 175 11.75 11.72 3.24
CA TRP A 175 11.79 11.19 4.59
C TRP A 175 12.92 10.18 4.73
N ALA A 176 14.00 10.56 5.43
CA ALA A 176 15.11 9.69 5.79
C ALA A 176 14.81 9.00 7.12
N LYS A 177 14.52 7.70 7.06
CA LYS A 177 14.16 6.89 8.24
C LYS A 177 15.38 6.60 9.08
N ARG A 178 15.36 7.02 10.35
CA ARG A 178 16.45 6.87 11.32
C ARG A 178 16.16 5.76 12.32
N ARG A 179 17.21 5.10 12.80
CA ARG A 179 17.18 4.19 13.96
C ARG A 179 17.25 4.98 15.26
N LYS A 180 17.13 4.25 16.39
CA LYS A 180 17.23 4.87 17.74
C LYS A 180 18.61 5.51 18.00
N ASP A 181 19.66 4.99 17.36
CA ASP A 181 21.03 5.50 17.45
C ASP A 181 21.35 6.62 16.45
N GLY A 182 20.33 7.14 15.73
CA GLY A 182 20.49 8.17 14.70
C GLY A 182 20.98 7.65 13.35
N GLY A 183 21.45 6.41 13.25
CA GLY A 183 21.88 5.83 11.99
C GLY A 183 20.72 5.56 11.02
N PRO A 184 20.98 5.31 9.73
CA PRO A 184 19.95 4.98 8.75
C PRO A 184 19.22 3.68 9.14
N ASP A 185 17.89 3.61 8.89
CA ASP A 185 17.11 2.41 9.15
C ASP A 185 17.44 1.32 8.10
N GLY A 186 18.43 0.48 8.39
CA GLY A 186 18.89 -0.60 7.51
C GLY A 186 17.91 -1.77 7.33
N ARG A 187 16.67 -1.68 7.81
CA ARG A 187 15.62 -2.71 7.73
C ARG A 187 14.73 -2.58 6.49
N GLY A 188 14.97 -1.58 5.65
CA GLY A 188 14.23 -1.39 4.40
C GLY A 188 14.44 -2.55 3.44
N VAL A 189 13.41 -2.86 2.64
CA VAL A 189 13.46 -3.85 1.57
C VAL A 189 13.69 -3.14 0.24
N GLY A 190 14.52 -3.71 -0.61
CA GLY A 190 14.78 -3.21 -1.95
C GLY A 190 15.60 -4.22 -2.74
N PHE A 191 15.40 -4.30 -4.07
CA PHE A 191 16.09 -5.27 -4.92
C PHE A 191 17.56 -4.89 -5.20
N TYR A 192 17.83 -3.59 -5.32
CA TYR A 192 19.18 -3.07 -5.59
C TYR A 192 19.79 -2.44 -4.35
N PHE A 193 19.05 -1.55 -3.70
CA PHE A 193 19.46 -0.89 -2.47
C PHE A 193 18.37 -1.06 -1.41
N ARG A 194 18.76 -1.12 -0.14
CA ARG A 194 17.79 -1.11 0.96
C ARG A 194 17.18 0.28 1.08
N ASN A 195 15.88 0.38 0.85
CA ASN A 195 15.15 1.64 0.92
C ASN A 195 15.06 2.12 2.37
N VAL A 196 15.79 3.17 2.69
CA VAL A 196 15.73 3.86 4.00
C VAL A 196 15.03 5.21 3.88
N THR A 197 14.54 5.54 2.70
CA THR A 197 13.84 6.78 2.38
C THR A 197 12.45 6.51 1.81
N GLU A 198 11.55 7.47 1.99
CA GLU A 198 10.33 7.64 1.20
C GLU A 198 10.28 9.07 0.69
N ILE A 199 9.56 9.30 -0.42
CA ILE A 199 9.59 10.57 -1.14
C ILE A 199 8.17 11.14 -1.23
N ILE A 200 8.06 12.45 -0.94
CA ILE A 200 6.92 13.27 -1.31
C ILE A 200 7.32 14.05 -2.57
N LEU A 201 6.62 13.87 -3.67
CA LEU A 201 6.74 14.76 -4.81
C LEU A 201 5.96 16.04 -4.52
N PHE A 202 6.58 17.20 -4.75
CA PHE A 202 5.95 18.51 -4.62
C PHE A 202 5.60 19.05 -5.99
N GLY A 203 4.32 19.35 -6.18
CA GLY A 203 3.77 19.91 -7.42
C GLY A 203 3.04 21.22 -7.20
N VAL A 204 2.98 22.02 -8.25
CA VAL A 204 2.29 23.30 -8.27
C VAL A 204 1.30 23.34 -9.42
N ARG A 205 0.07 23.73 -9.13
CA ARG A 205 -0.93 24.16 -10.10
C ARG A 205 -0.95 25.69 -10.15
N GLY A 206 -0.98 26.28 -11.33
CA GLY A 206 -0.85 27.72 -11.51
C GLY A 206 0.56 28.23 -11.21
N SER A 207 0.66 29.36 -10.52
CA SER A 207 1.93 30.06 -10.26
C SER A 207 2.24 30.28 -8.77
N MET A 208 1.58 29.53 -7.88
CA MET A 208 1.72 29.70 -6.43
C MET A 208 3.16 29.38 -5.98
N ARG A 209 3.72 30.27 -5.16
CA ARG A 209 4.99 30.06 -4.47
C ARG A 209 4.73 29.60 -3.03
N THR A 210 5.69 28.89 -2.45
CA THR A 210 5.67 28.58 -1.02
C THR A 210 5.61 29.86 -0.19
N LEU A 211 4.94 29.80 0.95
CA LEU A 211 4.82 30.93 1.89
C LEU A 211 6.20 31.38 2.39
N PRO A 212 6.40 32.66 2.71
CA PRO A 212 7.70 33.17 3.16
C PRO A 212 8.35 32.40 4.30
N PRO A 213 7.65 31.97 5.36
CA PRO A 213 8.26 31.17 6.44
C PRO A 213 8.85 29.85 5.95
N GLY A 214 8.18 29.19 4.97
CA GLY A 214 8.58 27.89 4.43
C GLY A 214 9.62 27.97 3.33
N ARG A 215 9.98 29.14 2.80
CA ARG A 215 10.95 29.26 1.68
C ARG A 215 12.37 28.83 2.03
N ARG A 216 12.70 28.68 3.31
CA ARG A 216 13.99 28.19 3.80
C ARG A 216 13.91 26.75 4.25
N GLN A 217 12.76 26.08 4.10
CA GLN A 217 12.57 24.69 4.49
C GLN A 217 13.49 23.81 3.67
N VAL A 218 14.34 23.04 4.37
CA VAL A 218 15.14 21.99 3.73
C VAL A 218 14.24 20.83 3.30
N ASN A 219 14.58 20.17 2.22
CA ASN A 219 13.75 19.11 1.63
C ASN A 219 13.99 17.73 2.26
N ILE A 220 14.27 17.67 3.56
CA ILE A 220 14.49 16.43 4.27
C ILE A 220 13.73 16.40 5.60
N ILE A 221 13.14 15.24 5.90
CA ILE A 221 12.55 14.91 7.20
C ILE A 221 13.36 13.75 7.77
N GLU A 222 13.99 13.93 8.90
CA GLU A 222 14.79 12.91 9.56
C GLU A 222 14.13 12.47 10.86
N THR A 223 13.40 11.35 10.79
CA THR A 223 12.71 10.82 11.96
C THR A 223 12.76 9.31 12.02
N ARG A 224 12.42 8.76 13.17
CA ARG A 224 12.26 7.32 13.31
C ARG A 224 11.01 6.85 12.60
N LYS A 225 11.06 5.62 12.08
CA LYS A 225 9.91 4.93 11.53
C LYS A 225 8.81 4.86 12.58
N ARG A 226 7.60 5.20 12.17
CA ARG A 226 6.37 5.10 12.96
C ARG A 226 5.77 3.68 12.86
N GLU A 227 4.58 3.49 13.37
CA GLU A 227 3.77 2.30 13.19
C GLU A 227 3.56 1.97 11.69
N HIS A 228 3.06 0.79 11.38
CA HIS A 228 2.92 0.34 9.99
C HIS A 228 2.28 1.40 9.08
N SER A 229 3.01 1.74 8.02
CA SER A 229 2.63 2.69 6.96
C SER A 229 2.30 4.12 7.42
N ARG A 230 2.42 4.47 8.70
CA ARG A 230 2.21 5.82 9.18
C ARG A 230 3.35 6.72 8.73
N LYS A 231 3.01 7.82 8.09
CA LYS A 231 3.94 8.87 7.68
C LYS A 231 4.33 9.75 8.89
N PRO A 232 5.44 10.50 8.81
CA PRO A 232 5.89 11.36 9.90
C PRO A 232 4.94 12.55 10.09
N ASP A 233 4.56 12.86 11.32
CA ASP A 233 3.66 13.98 11.63
C ASP A 233 4.29 15.33 11.29
N GLU A 234 5.62 15.41 11.26
CA GLU A 234 6.41 16.57 10.87
C GLU A 234 6.10 17.05 9.44
N GLN A 235 5.56 16.18 8.58
CA GLN A 235 5.10 16.60 7.25
C GLN A 235 4.05 17.71 7.30
N TYR A 236 3.11 17.63 8.24
CA TYR A 236 2.03 18.62 8.34
C TYR A 236 2.56 20.00 8.76
N GLU A 237 3.50 20.04 9.69
CA GLU A 237 4.15 21.29 10.13
C GLU A 237 4.87 21.96 8.95
N ILE A 238 5.58 21.18 8.13
CA ILE A 238 6.24 21.66 6.91
C ILE A 238 5.21 22.15 5.89
N ILE A 239 4.15 21.38 5.64
CA ILE A 239 3.13 21.72 4.66
C ILE A 239 2.41 23.01 5.06
N GLU A 240 1.99 23.11 6.32
CA GLU A 240 1.27 24.28 6.83
C GLU A 240 2.16 25.55 6.84
N ALA A 241 3.48 25.40 7.07
CA ALA A 241 4.42 26.50 6.97
C ALA A 241 4.70 26.94 5.53
N CYS A 242 4.63 26.02 4.56
CA CYS A 242 4.98 26.26 3.16
C CYS A 242 3.80 26.61 2.27
N SER A 243 2.59 26.26 2.65
CA SER A 243 1.42 26.26 1.77
C SER A 243 0.18 26.79 2.46
N PRO A 244 -0.69 27.55 1.76
CA PRO A 244 -1.91 28.07 2.36
C PRO A 244 -3.03 27.02 2.39
N GLY A 245 -3.94 27.12 3.38
CA GLY A 245 -5.21 26.42 3.35
C GLY A 245 -6.21 27.03 2.36
N PRO A 246 -7.37 26.39 2.18
CA PRO A 246 -7.82 25.18 2.87
C PRO A 246 -7.04 23.92 2.46
N TYR A 247 -6.89 22.99 3.42
CA TYR A 247 -6.13 21.78 3.27
C TYR A 247 -7.03 20.56 3.09
N VAL A 248 -6.61 19.60 2.24
CA VAL A 248 -7.22 18.27 2.14
C VAL A 248 -6.15 17.19 2.14
N GLU A 249 -6.42 16.11 2.87
CA GLU A 249 -5.65 14.88 2.80
C GLU A 249 -6.46 13.80 2.09
N LEU A 250 -5.95 13.35 0.94
CA LEU A 250 -6.54 12.24 0.19
C LEU A 250 -5.94 10.93 0.65
N PHE A 251 -6.77 9.90 0.77
CA PHE A 251 -6.43 8.59 1.34
C PHE A 251 -6.04 8.69 2.82
N ALA A 252 -6.67 9.65 3.52
CA ALA A 252 -6.45 9.88 4.94
C ALA A 252 -6.81 8.65 5.76
N ARG A 253 -6.00 8.37 6.78
CA ARG A 253 -6.25 7.30 7.77
C ARG A 253 -6.82 7.84 9.07
N TYR A 254 -6.59 9.11 9.33
CA TYR A 254 -6.98 9.77 10.56
C TYR A 254 -7.44 11.18 10.24
N SER A 255 -8.47 11.63 10.92
CA SER A 255 -8.88 13.03 10.85
C SER A 255 -7.85 13.94 11.56
N ARG A 256 -7.68 15.16 11.07
CA ARG A 256 -6.78 16.15 11.63
C ARG A 256 -7.49 17.52 11.71
N PRO A 257 -7.42 18.24 12.85
CA PRO A 257 -7.97 19.59 12.95
C PRO A 257 -7.41 20.51 11.87
N GLY A 258 -8.28 21.26 11.19
CA GLY A 258 -7.89 22.18 10.11
C GLY A 258 -7.68 21.53 8.74
N TRP A 259 -7.82 20.20 8.63
CA TRP A 259 -7.74 19.45 7.39
C TRP A 259 -9.07 18.76 7.07
N THR A 260 -9.46 18.79 5.82
CA THR A 260 -10.50 17.90 5.31
C THR A 260 -9.87 16.55 5.00
N SER A 261 -10.43 15.47 5.52
CA SER A 261 -9.94 14.11 5.29
C SER A 261 -10.84 13.39 4.30
N TRP A 262 -10.24 12.75 3.30
CA TRP A 262 -10.94 11.86 2.37
C TRP A 262 -10.19 10.52 2.30
N GLY A 263 -10.89 9.42 2.58
CA GLY A 263 -10.33 8.06 2.57
C GLY A 263 -11.24 7.07 3.30
N LEU A 264 -11.07 5.80 3.03
CA LEU A 264 -11.87 4.70 3.60
C LEU A 264 -11.74 4.53 5.13
N GLU A 265 -10.68 5.07 5.73
CA GLU A 265 -10.40 4.96 7.17
C GLU A 265 -10.61 6.30 7.91
N ALA A 266 -11.04 7.35 7.18
CA ALA A 266 -11.13 8.71 7.73
C ALA A 266 -12.31 8.92 8.70
N ASP A 267 -13.26 7.99 8.75
CA ASP A 267 -14.46 8.08 9.60
C ASP A 267 -14.26 7.49 11.01
N ASP A 268 -13.13 6.86 11.27
CA ASP A 268 -12.86 6.31 12.58
C ASP A 268 -12.33 7.42 13.52
N ASP A 269 -13.06 7.70 14.61
CA ASP A 269 -12.61 8.53 15.75
C ASP A 269 -11.38 7.95 16.49
N VAL A 270 -10.53 7.25 15.76
CA VAL A 270 -9.33 6.63 16.29
C VAL A 270 -8.18 7.62 16.25
N GLU A 271 -7.92 8.27 17.38
CA GLU A 271 -6.66 8.99 17.53
C GLU A 271 -5.47 8.04 17.29
N PRO A 272 -4.51 8.43 16.44
CA PRO A 272 -3.32 7.64 16.23
C PRO A 272 -2.60 7.46 17.56
N ARG A 273 -2.34 6.24 17.97
CA ARG A 273 -1.54 5.93 19.18
C ARG A 273 -0.14 6.48 19.00
N ALA A 274 0.02 7.75 19.35
CA ALA A 274 1.24 8.49 19.13
C ALA A 274 2.27 8.18 20.22
N LYS A 275 3.27 7.39 19.89
CA LYS A 275 4.60 7.65 20.45
C LYS A 275 5.23 8.73 19.56
N ARG A 276 5.19 9.99 19.99
CA ARG A 276 6.01 11.05 19.40
C ARG A 276 7.47 10.67 19.62
N TYR A 277 8.21 10.49 18.54
CA TYR A 277 9.65 10.41 18.60
C TYR A 277 10.20 11.81 18.29
N ALA A 278 11.12 12.30 19.13
CA ALA A 278 11.82 13.54 18.82
C ALA A 278 12.47 13.44 17.43
N ALA A 279 12.37 14.50 16.66
CA ALA A 279 13.16 14.64 15.45
C ALA A 279 14.65 14.58 15.83
N TYR A 280 15.47 13.99 15.00
CA TYR A 280 16.91 14.11 15.14
C TYR A 280 17.31 15.44 14.46
N SER A 281 17.70 16.40 15.26
CA SER A 281 18.32 17.65 14.80
C SER A 281 19.78 17.42 14.44
#